data_e31301e7c55c34de216280bf297d3e34
#
_entry.id   e31301e7c55c34de216280bf297d3e34
#
_cell.length_a   1.000
_cell.length_b   1.000
_cell.length_c   1.000
_cell.angle_alpha   90.00
_cell.angle_beta   90.00
_cell.angle_gamma   90.00
#
_symmetry.space_group_name_H-M   'P 1'
#
loop_
_entity.id
_entity.type
_entity.pdbx_description
1 polymer ?
#
loop_
_entity_poly.entity_id
_entity_poly.type
_entity_poly.pdbx_seq_one_letter_code
_entity_poly.pdbx_strand_id
1 'polypeptide(L)'
;MSKFIDKIIYINLNKRVDRRELIEKELSNYNLDYERFEAIECTDFGIYGCGLSHLSVFKIAKERNYKNILILEDDFEFIVTKEVFEQNLTEFFESNIDYNVCMLSYNLNEFLEIDNSVVNKILFSQTASGYIVNSNYYNVLIELYEWAMPLLMSTRQHWIYANDIVWEKYQRNDNWVYFKNRIGKQRAGFSDNSNNYSDYGV
;
A
#
# COMPACT_ATOMS: atom_id res chain seq x y z
N MET A 1 -6.04 -17.91 -1.66
CA MET A 1 -5.89 -16.48 -1.35
C MET A 1 -7.17 -15.83 -0.84
N SER A 2 -8.31 -16.07 -1.44
CA SER A 2 -9.65 -15.59 -0.96
C SER A 2 -9.99 -15.95 0.50
N LYS A 3 -9.25 -16.87 1.11
CA LYS A 3 -9.41 -17.25 2.52
C LYS A 3 -8.96 -16.16 3.50
N PHE A 4 -7.99 -15.31 3.11
CA PHE A 4 -7.33 -14.37 4.01
C PHE A 4 -7.53 -12.89 3.63
N ILE A 5 -7.59 -12.60 2.32
CA ILE A 5 -7.80 -11.25 1.77
C ILE A 5 -9.19 -11.16 1.20
N ASP A 6 -10.02 -10.29 1.75
CA ASP A 6 -11.42 -10.14 1.31
C ASP A 6 -11.51 -9.45 -0.05
N LYS A 7 -10.62 -8.50 -0.31
CA LYS A 7 -10.55 -7.80 -1.59
C LYS A 7 -9.15 -7.25 -1.87
N ILE A 8 -8.80 -7.23 -3.16
CA ILE A 8 -7.66 -6.48 -3.69
C ILE A 8 -8.23 -5.27 -4.40
N ILE A 9 -7.77 -4.07 -4.03
CA ILE A 9 -8.10 -2.83 -4.73
C ILE A 9 -6.81 -2.21 -5.25
N TYR A 10 -6.74 -1.95 -6.57
CA TYR A 10 -5.65 -1.18 -7.11
C TYR A 10 -6.11 0.23 -7.50
N ILE A 11 -5.25 1.22 -7.21
CA ILE A 11 -5.49 2.64 -7.42
C ILE A 11 -4.83 3.04 -8.74
N ASN A 12 -5.59 3.62 -9.67
CA ASN A 12 -5.07 3.99 -10.99
C ASN A 12 -5.79 5.22 -11.54
N LEU A 13 -5.02 6.21 -12.01
CA LEU A 13 -5.55 7.37 -12.73
C LEU A 13 -6.17 6.94 -14.07
N ASN A 14 -7.33 7.48 -14.39
CA ASN A 14 -8.06 7.08 -15.59
C ASN A 14 -7.26 7.32 -16.88
N LYS A 15 -6.44 8.36 -16.92
CA LYS A 15 -5.56 8.68 -18.04
C LYS A 15 -4.35 7.73 -18.18
N ARG A 16 -3.98 6.98 -17.11
CA ARG A 16 -2.83 6.07 -17.11
C ARG A 16 -3.26 4.66 -17.54
N VAL A 17 -3.74 4.56 -18.78
CA VAL A 17 -4.12 3.29 -19.41
C VAL A 17 -2.91 2.35 -19.51
N ASP A 18 -1.72 2.89 -19.78
CA ASP A 18 -0.45 2.18 -19.83
C ASP A 18 -0.16 1.42 -18.54
N ARG A 19 -0.29 2.08 -17.37
CA ARG A 19 -0.09 1.47 -16.06
C ARG A 19 -1.23 0.51 -15.69
N ARG A 20 -2.45 0.86 -16.07
CA ARG A 20 -3.61 -0.01 -15.89
C ARG A 20 -3.41 -1.37 -16.56
N GLU A 21 -3.01 -1.40 -17.81
CA GLU A 21 -2.76 -2.65 -18.55
C GLU A 21 -1.66 -3.49 -17.89
N LEU A 22 -0.61 -2.84 -17.37
CA LEU A 22 0.48 -3.52 -16.66
C LEU A 22 0.02 -4.17 -15.38
N ILE A 23 -0.66 -3.42 -14.48
CA ILE A 23 -1.09 -3.97 -13.19
C ILE A 23 -2.19 -5.04 -13.37
N GLU A 24 -3.14 -4.86 -14.29
CA GLU A 24 -4.17 -5.86 -14.58
C GLU A 24 -3.56 -7.16 -15.13
N LYS A 25 -2.51 -7.06 -15.94
CA LYS A 25 -1.74 -8.22 -16.41
C LYS A 25 -1.04 -8.93 -15.25
N GLU A 26 -0.39 -8.18 -14.34
CA GLU A 26 0.22 -8.74 -13.13
C GLU A 26 -0.80 -9.51 -12.31
N LEU A 27 -1.92 -8.89 -11.97
CA LEU A 27 -2.97 -9.49 -11.15
C LEU A 27 -3.60 -10.72 -11.83
N SER A 28 -3.79 -10.67 -13.14
CA SER A 28 -4.30 -11.80 -13.93
C SER A 28 -3.32 -12.98 -13.96
N ASN A 29 -2.02 -12.74 -14.11
CA ASN A 29 -0.99 -13.78 -14.07
C ASN A 29 -0.98 -14.53 -12.73
N TYR A 30 -1.31 -13.84 -11.63
CA TYR A 30 -1.44 -14.42 -10.29
C TYR A 30 -2.84 -15.00 -10.03
N ASN A 31 -3.77 -14.91 -11.00
CA ASN A 31 -5.17 -15.35 -10.88
C ASN A 31 -5.85 -14.73 -9.66
N LEU A 32 -5.70 -13.43 -9.49
CA LEU A 32 -6.25 -12.65 -8.39
C LEU A 32 -7.57 -12.00 -8.79
N ASP A 33 -8.54 -12.00 -7.89
CA ASP A 33 -9.76 -11.19 -8.02
C ASP A 33 -9.50 -9.79 -7.47
N TYR A 34 -9.73 -8.77 -8.30
CA TYR A 34 -9.40 -7.39 -7.97
C TYR A 34 -10.51 -6.42 -8.39
N GLU A 35 -10.45 -5.24 -7.81
CA GLU A 35 -11.29 -4.10 -8.15
C GLU A 35 -10.39 -2.89 -8.45
N ARG A 36 -10.71 -2.15 -9.51
CA ARG A 36 -10.05 -0.88 -9.79
C ARG A 36 -10.73 0.23 -9.02
N PHE A 37 -9.95 1.02 -8.30
CA PHE A 37 -10.34 2.32 -7.81
C PHE A 37 -9.83 3.39 -8.77
N GLU A 38 -10.73 4.18 -9.38
CA GLU A 38 -10.34 5.32 -10.18
C GLU A 38 -9.75 6.40 -9.27
N ALA A 39 -8.43 6.62 -9.41
CA ALA A 39 -7.70 7.54 -8.55
C ALA A 39 -8.22 8.97 -8.70
N ILE A 40 -8.22 9.70 -7.59
CA ILE A 40 -8.59 11.11 -7.56
C ILE A 40 -7.49 11.93 -8.23
N GLU A 41 -7.79 12.49 -9.40
CA GLU A 41 -6.86 13.34 -10.12
C GLU A 41 -6.81 14.75 -9.51
N CYS A 42 -5.59 15.19 -9.17
CA CYS A 42 -5.31 16.58 -8.82
C CYS A 42 -4.16 17.06 -9.71
N THR A 43 -4.49 17.75 -10.79
CA THR A 43 -3.53 18.16 -11.84
C THR A 43 -2.41 19.05 -11.32
N ASP A 44 -2.71 19.90 -10.34
CA ASP A 44 -1.76 20.85 -9.77
C ASP A 44 -0.94 20.27 -8.62
N PHE A 45 -1.36 19.12 -8.07
CA PHE A 45 -0.70 18.49 -6.93
C PHE A 45 -1.02 17.00 -6.81
N GLY A 46 -0.38 16.17 -7.64
CA GLY A 46 -0.63 14.72 -7.73
C GLY A 46 -0.52 13.99 -6.40
N ILE A 47 0.46 14.35 -5.56
CA ILE A 47 0.65 13.77 -4.22
C ILE A 47 -0.61 13.92 -3.35
N TYR A 48 -1.32 15.03 -3.45
CA TYR A 48 -2.59 15.24 -2.75
C TYR A 48 -3.69 14.30 -3.28
N GLY A 49 -3.82 14.18 -4.60
CA GLY A 49 -4.75 13.23 -5.23
C GLY A 49 -4.46 11.78 -4.84
N CYS A 50 -3.18 11.40 -4.77
CA CYS A 50 -2.74 10.10 -4.28
C CYS A 50 -3.24 9.85 -2.84
N GLY A 51 -2.95 10.76 -1.91
CA GLY A 51 -3.41 10.64 -0.52
C GLY A 51 -4.93 10.54 -0.38
N LEU A 52 -5.70 11.34 -1.14
CA LEU A 52 -7.16 11.26 -1.16
C LEU A 52 -7.68 9.93 -1.71
N SER A 53 -6.96 9.33 -2.67
CA SER A 53 -7.32 8.05 -3.24
C SER A 53 -7.17 6.93 -2.20
N HIS A 54 -6.05 6.89 -1.48
CA HIS A 54 -5.86 5.95 -0.37
C HIS A 54 -6.91 6.12 0.73
N LEU A 55 -7.18 7.36 1.15
CA LEU A 55 -8.24 7.67 2.11
C LEU A 55 -9.60 7.11 1.67
N SER A 56 -9.94 7.28 0.40
CA SER A 56 -11.20 6.78 -0.16
C SER A 56 -11.27 5.25 -0.14
N VAL A 57 -10.16 4.57 -0.44
CA VAL A 57 -10.08 3.10 -0.39
C VAL A 57 -10.24 2.59 1.04
N PHE A 58 -9.66 3.26 2.06
CA PHE A 58 -9.89 2.89 3.46
C PHE A 58 -11.35 3.04 3.86
N LYS A 59 -12.03 4.10 3.43
CA LYS A 59 -13.46 4.32 3.68
C LYS A 59 -14.32 3.23 3.04
N ILE A 60 -14.05 2.88 1.79
CA ILE A 60 -14.72 1.78 1.07
C ILE A 60 -14.52 0.45 1.80
N ALA A 61 -13.29 0.13 2.20
CA ALA A 61 -12.99 -1.09 2.91
C ALA A 61 -13.75 -1.19 4.24
N LYS A 62 -13.81 -0.10 4.99
CA LYS A 62 -14.57 0.00 6.23
C LYS A 62 -16.08 -0.16 6.00
N GLU A 63 -16.64 0.55 5.03
CA GLU A 63 -18.07 0.50 4.68
C GLU A 63 -18.51 -0.90 4.26
N ARG A 64 -17.67 -1.59 3.48
CA ARG A 64 -17.91 -2.96 3.02
C ARG A 64 -17.56 -4.03 4.05
N ASN A 65 -17.08 -3.64 5.23
CA ASN A 65 -16.70 -4.53 6.32
C ASN A 65 -15.65 -5.58 5.94
N TYR A 66 -14.69 -5.24 5.06
CA TYR A 66 -13.58 -6.12 4.75
C TYR A 66 -12.66 -6.27 5.98
N LYS A 67 -12.29 -7.51 6.32
CA LYS A 67 -11.37 -7.78 7.43
C LYS A 67 -9.93 -7.45 7.07
N ASN A 68 -9.54 -7.88 5.87
CA ASN A 68 -8.20 -7.63 5.33
C ASN A 68 -8.34 -7.21 3.88
N ILE A 69 -7.81 -6.04 3.54
CA ILE A 69 -7.73 -5.53 2.18
C ILE A 69 -6.28 -5.46 1.72
N LEU A 70 -6.00 -5.89 0.49
CA LEU A 70 -4.74 -5.61 -0.18
C LEU A 70 -4.93 -4.39 -1.07
N ILE A 71 -4.15 -3.33 -0.82
CA ILE A 71 -4.14 -2.10 -1.59
C ILE A 71 -2.87 -2.05 -2.41
N LEU A 72 -3.01 -1.76 -3.71
CA LEU A 72 -1.90 -1.64 -4.66
C LEU A 72 -2.01 -0.31 -5.40
N GLU A 73 -0.87 0.31 -5.70
CA GLU A 73 -0.77 1.36 -6.72
C GLU A 73 -0.55 0.72 -8.10
N ASP A 74 -0.84 1.45 -9.16
CA ASP A 74 -0.77 0.95 -10.54
C ASP A 74 0.66 0.69 -11.07
N ASP A 75 1.66 1.06 -10.29
CA ASP A 75 3.08 0.78 -10.54
C ASP A 75 3.65 -0.35 -9.65
N PHE A 76 2.81 -1.02 -8.88
CA PHE A 76 3.24 -2.23 -8.18
C PHE A 76 3.56 -3.36 -9.16
N GLU A 77 4.65 -4.10 -8.92
CA GLU A 77 4.95 -5.35 -9.60
C GLU A 77 5.41 -6.43 -8.61
N PHE A 78 4.97 -7.66 -8.84
CA PHE A 78 5.46 -8.80 -8.08
C PHE A 78 6.89 -9.16 -8.48
N ILE A 79 7.75 -9.46 -7.50
CA ILE A 79 9.13 -9.91 -7.72
C ILE A 79 9.36 -11.37 -7.28
N VAL A 80 8.31 -12.04 -6.84
CA VAL A 80 8.30 -13.47 -6.47
C VAL A 80 7.31 -14.21 -7.35
N THR A 81 7.38 -15.53 -7.43
CA THR A 81 6.38 -16.31 -8.16
C THR A 81 5.04 -16.35 -7.40
N LYS A 82 3.97 -16.70 -8.10
CA LYS A 82 2.65 -16.88 -7.50
C LYS A 82 2.66 -17.83 -6.30
N GLU A 83 3.36 -18.95 -6.45
CA GLU A 83 3.45 -19.99 -5.41
C GLU A 83 4.14 -19.43 -4.16
N VAL A 84 5.22 -18.68 -4.33
CA VAL A 84 5.95 -18.03 -3.23
C VAL A 84 5.07 -16.96 -2.56
N PHE A 85 4.33 -16.18 -3.34
CA PHE A 85 3.38 -15.20 -2.81
C PHE A 85 2.27 -15.88 -1.97
N GLU A 86 1.63 -16.92 -2.51
CA GLU A 86 0.58 -17.68 -1.81
C GLU A 86 1.10 -18.35 -0.55
N GLN A 87 2.33 -18.90 -0.58
CA GLN A 87 2.99 -19.49 0.58
C GLN A 87 3.24 -18.41 1.65
N ASN A 88 3.86 -17.29 1.31
CA ASN A 88 4.14 -16.22 2.27
C ASN A 88 2.86 -15.68 2.92
N LEU A 89 1.78 -15.50 2.16
CA LEU A 89 0.49 -15.10 2.71
C LEU A 89 -0.08 -16.15 3.67
N THR A 90 0.00 -17.42 3.30
CA THR A 90 -0.49 -18.51 4.15
C THR A 90 0.26 -18.55 5.47
N GLU A 91 1.60 -18.57 5.42
CA GLU A 91 2.44 -18.57 6.61
C GLU A 91 2.22 -17.34 7.49
N PHE A 92 2.06 -16.14 6.87
CA PHE A 92 1.77 -14.90 7.58
C PHE A 92 0.47 -14.99 8.38
N PHE A 93 -0.64 -15.36 7.74
CA PHE A 93 -1.92 -15.42 8.41
C PHE A 93 -2.05 -16.59 9.40
N GLU A 94 -1.41 -17.72 9.14
CA GLU A 94 -1.38 -18.87 10.04
C GLU A 94 -0.46 -18.66 11.24
N SER A 95 0.51 -17.74 11.18
CA SER A 95 1.34 -17.36 12.32
C SER A 95 0.57 -16.63 13.42
N ASN A 96 -0.66 -16.20 13.15
CA ASN A 96 -1.53 -15.44 14.07
C ASN A 96 -0.85 -14.21 14.69
N ILE A 97 0.11 -13.62 13.98
CA ILE A 97 0.74 -12.38 14.44
C ILE A 97 -0.28 -11.25 14.48
N ASP A 98 -0.27 -10.49 15.56
CA ASP A 98 -1.05 -9.25 15.63
C ASP A 98 -0.42 -8.19 14.73
N TYR A 99 -1.19 -7.68 13.76
CA TYR A 99 -0.74 -6.65 12.82
C TYR A 99 -1.85 -5.65 12.50
N ASN A 100 -1.43 -4.45 12.16
CA ASN A 100 -2.28 -3.38 11.66
C ASN A 100 -2.10 -3.21 10.15
N VAL A 101 -0.86 -3.15 9.70
CA VAL A 101 -0.47 -3.05 8.28
C VAL A 101 0.68 -4.01 8.00
N CYS A 102 0.63 -4.70 6.86
CA CYS A 102 1.73 -5.54 6.36
C CYS A 102 2.17 -5.08 4.97
N MET A 103 3.42 -4.61 4.86
CA MET A 103 3.97 -4.09 3.61
C MET A 103 4.48 -5.22 2.72
N LEU A 104 4.09 -5.20 1.43
CA LEU A 104 4.58 -6.09 0.39
C LEU A 104 5.75 -5.46 -0.36
N SER A 105 5.69 -4.15 -0.57
CA SER A 105 6.77 -3.32 -1.10
C SER A 105 7.09 -2.23 -0.08
N TYR A 106 8.36 -1.85 0.05
CA TYR A 106 8.78 -0.95 1.11
C TYR A 106 10.17 -0.34 0.83
N ASN A 107 10.35 0.91 1.23
CA ASN A 107 11.64 1.55 1.38
C ASN A 107 11.98 1.56 2.87
N LEU A 108 12.65 0.49 3.33
CA LEU A 108 12.87 0.20 4.74
C LEU A 108 14.11 0.95 5.26
N ASN A 109 13.92 1.80 6.27
CA ASN A 109 14.99 2.56 6.92
C ASN A 109 15.33 2.01 8.30
N GLU A 110 14.30 1.67 9.11
CA GLU A 110 14.48 1.08 10.44
C GLU A 110 13.49 -0.06 10.67
N PHE A 111 13.96 -1.13 11.28
CA PHE A 111 13.14 -2.28 11.62
C PHE A 111 13.61 -2.96 12.90
N LEU A 112 12.77 -3.82 13.43
CA LEU A 112 13.08 -4.71 14.54
C LEU A 112 12.82 -6.15 14.11
N GLU A 113 13.82 -7.00 14.31
CA GLU A 113 13.63 -8.44 14.14
C GLU A 113 12.72 -8.96 15.25
N ILE A 114 11.74 -9.76 14.87
CA ILE A 114 10.80 -10.41 15.78
C ILE A 114 10.84 -11.92 15.59
N ASP A 115 10.38 -12.65 16.59
CA ASP A 115 10.27 -14.10 16.54
C ASP A 115 9.07 -14.52 15.66
N ASN A 116 9.25 -14.36 14.35
CA ASN A 116 8.31 -14.76 13.31
C ASN A 116 9.10 -15.18 12.08
N SER A 117 8.70 -16.27 11.41
CA SER A 117 9.41 -16.80 10.25
C SER A 117 9.30 -15.93 9.00
N VAL A 118 8.23 -15.18 8.86
CA VAL A 118 7.81 -14.54 7.59
C VAL A 118 7.99 -13.03 7.60
N VAL A 119 7.76 -12.36 8.74
CA VAL A 119 7.75 -10.91 8.85
C VAL A 119 8.66 -10.38 9.96
N ASN A 120 9.05 -9.12 9.82
CA ASN A 120 9.65 -8.32 10.87
C ASN A 120 8.82 -7.05 11.13
N LYS A 121 9.05 -6.39 12.26
CA LYS A 121 8.39 -5.14 12.62
C LYS A 121 9.04 -3.96 11.90
N ILE A 122 8.23 -3.07 11.35
CA ILE A 122 8.66 -1.77 10.82
C ILE A 122 8.76 -0.77 11.97
N LEU A 123 9.86 -0.02 12.01
CA LEU A 123 10.00 1.17 12.83
C LEU A 123 9.98 2.44 11.98
N PHE A 124 10.50 2.37 10.76
CA PHE A 124 10.43 3.44 9.78
C PHE A 124 10.57 2.89 8.35
N SER A 125 9.57 3.11 7.53
CA SER A 125 9.54 2.75 6.11
C SER A 125 8.63 3.70 5.33
N GLN A 126 9.00 3.94 4.09
CA GLN A 126 8.22 4.69 3.11
C GLN A 126 7.70 3.76 2.01
N THR A 127 7.01 4.33 1.03
CA THR A 127 6.37 3.66 -0.10
C THR A 127 5.00 3.08 0.24
N ALA A 128 4.00 3.42 -0.57
CA ALA A 128 2.62 2.96 -0.42
C ALA A 128 2.15 2.11 -1.61
N SER A 129 3.09 1.55 -2.39
CA SER A 129 2.74 0.87 -3.65
C SER A 129 2.06 -0.49 -3.45
N GLY A 130 2.25 -1.17 -2.30
CA GLY A 130 1.60 -2.44 -2.03
C GLY A 130 1.60 -2.83 -0.54
N TYR A 131 0.40 -2.93 0.08
CA TYR A 131 0.27 -3.27 1.50
C TYR A 131 -1.09 -3.83 1.85
N ILE A 132 -1.13 -4.66 2.91
CA ILE A 132 -2.35 -5.23 3.49
C ILE A 132 -2.72 -4.40 4.72
N VAL A 133 -4.02 -4.05 4.86
CA VAL A 133 -4.56 -3.37 6.05
C VAL A 133 -5.57 -4.27 6.74
N ASN A 134 -5.43 -4.42 8.06
CA ASN A 134 -6.40 -5.08 8.90
C ASN A 134 -7.53 -4.11 9.28
N SER A 135 -8.76 -4.61 9.37
CA SER A 135 -9.96 -3.80 9.66
C SER A 135 -9.91 -3.07 10.99
N ASN A 136 -9.15 -3.56 11.97
CA ASN A 136 -8.97 -2.89 13.26
C ASN A 136 -8.26 -1.52 13.13
N TYR A 137 -7.62 -1.29 11.98
CA TYR A 137 -6.79 -0.10 11.77
C TYR A 137 -7.38 0.93 10.79
N TYR A 138 -8.51 0.63 10.12
CA TYR A 138 -9.13 1.57 9.18
C TYR A 138 -9.44 2.93 9.80
N ASN A 139 -9.98 2.95 11.02
CA ASN A 139 -10.31 4.22 11.69
C ASN A 139 -9.05 5.08 11.91
N VAL A 140 -7.96 4.47 12.35
CA VAL A 140 -6.69 5.17 12.58
C VAL A 140 -6.18 5.81 11.29
N LEU A 141 -6.16 5.03 10.18
CA LEU A 141 -5.73 5.56 8.88
C LEU A 141 -6.67 6.62 8.34
N ILE A 142 -7.98 6.45 8.46
CA ILE A 142 -8.97 7.44 8.02
C ILE A 142 -8.76 8.75 8.76
N GLU A 143 -8.73 8.74 10.09
CA GLU A 143 -8.52 9.93 10.92
C GLU A 143 -7.19 10.62 10.60
N LEU A 144 -6.12 9.82 10.43
CA LEU A 144 -4.80 10.32 10.07
C LEU A 144 -4.82 11.09 8.73
N TYR A 145 -5.44 10.50 7.70
CA TYR A 145 -5.46 11.11 6.38
C TYR A 145 -6.46 12.29 6.32
N GLU A 146 -7.58 12.21 7.03
CA GLU A 146 -8.52 13.35 7.16
C GLU A 146 -7.88 14.56 7.84
N TRP A 147 -6.96 14.31 8.79
CA TRP A 147 -6.15 15.37 9.39
C TRP A 147 -5.05 15.88 8.45
N ALA A 148 -4.33 14.97 7.77
CA ALA A 148 -3.15 15.33 6.99
C ALA A 148 -3.48 15.98 5.63
N MET A 149 -4.52 15.51 4.93
CA MET A 149 -4.80 15.95 3.57
C MET A 149 -5.11 17.46 3.48
N PRO A 150 -5.94 18.08 4.35
CA PRO A 150 -6.13 19.54 4.34
C PRO A 150 -4.83 20.31 4.57
N LEU A 151 -3.94 19.81 5.44
CA LEU A 151 -2.64 20.42 5.71
C LEU A 151 -1.69 20.26 4.51
N LEU A 152 -1.67 19.09 3.88
CA LEU A 152 -0.92 18.87 2.64
C LEU A 152 -1.33 19.87 1.55
N MET A 153 -2.64 20.04 1.34
CA MET A 153 -3.17 20.94 0.31
C MET A 153 -2.82 22.40 0.59
N SER A 154 -2.98 22.84 1.85
CA SER A 154 -2.78 24.26 2.23
C SER A 154 -1.31 24.65 2.33
N THR A 155 -0.43 23.74 2.83
CA THR A 155 0.98 24.06 3.08
C THR A 155 1.91 23.64 1.96
N ARG A 156 1.51 22.67 1.13
CA ARG A 156 2.34 22.01 0.10
C ARG A 156 3.55 21.25 0.65
N GLN A 157 3.64 21.05 1.96
CA GLN A 157 4.74 20.38 2.64
C GLN A 157 4.61 18.85 2.52
N HIS A 158 4.83 18.30 1.32
CA HIS A 158 4.71 16.88 1.06
C HIS A 158 5.69 16.03 1.90
N TRP A 159 6.87 16.56 2.24
CA TRP A 159 7.86 15.93 3.13
C TRP A 159 7.41 15.79 4.59
N ILE A 160 6.20 16.29 4.93
CA ILE A 160 5.58 16.14 6.25
C ILE A 160 4.24 15.40 6.13
N TYR A 161 3.45 15.71 5.08
CA TYR A 161 2.05 15.32 4.99
C TYR A 161 1.72 14.36 3.82
N ALA A 162 2.72 13.93 3.02
CA ALA A 162 2.47 12.90 2.00
C ALA A 162 1.98 11.61 2.64
N ASN A 163 1.23 10.81 1.90
CA ASN A 163 0.55 9.61 2.38
C ASN A 163 1.49 8.59 3.06
N ASP A 164 2.69 8.38 2.52
CA ASP A 164 3.70 7.46 3.03
C ASP A 164 4.66 8.08 4.07
N ILE A 165 4.53 9.38 4.33
CA ILE A 165 5.28 10.12 5.36
C ILE A 165 4.46 10.24 6.64
N VAL A 166 3.18 10.61 6.52
CA VAL A 166 2.37 10.93 7.70
C VAL A 166 2.17 9.72 8.63
N TRP A 167 2.29 8.52 8.13
CA TRP A 167 2.12 7.30 8.92
C TRP A 167 3.38 6.85 9.69
N GLU A 168 4.54 7.46 9.46
CA GLU A 168 5.82 7.08 10.09
C GLU A 168 5.73 6.99 11.62
N LYS A 169 5.10 7.99 12.25
CA LYS A 169 4.93 8.02 13.71
C LYS A 169 4.13 6.84 14.27
N TYR A 170 3.25 6.25 13.45
CA TYR A 170 2.44 5.10 13.83
C TYR A 170 3.20 3.79 13.66
N GLN A 171 4.08 3.70 12.66
CA GLN A 171 4.86 2.49 12.41
C GLN A 171 5.67 2.07 13.64
N ARG A 172 6.25 3.04 14.35
CA ARG A 172 7.06 2.77 15.54
C ARG A 172 6.24 2.27 16.74
N ASN A 173 5.03 2.79 16.90
CA ASN A 173 4.19 2.53 18.08
C ASN A 173 3.19 1.40 17.88
N ASP A 174 2.74 1.19 16.64
CA ASP A 174 1.70 0.24 16.28
C ASP A 174 2.28 -0.99 15.56
N ASN A 175 1.46 -1.97 15.23
CA ASN A 175 1.91 -3.25 14.68
C ASN A 175 2.02 -3.20 13.15
N TRP A 176 2.98 -2.43 12.66
CA TRP A 176 3.36 -2.42 11.26
C TRP A 176 4.45 -3.45 11.00
N VAL A 177 4.23 -4.31 10.00
CA VAL A 177 5.15 -5.39 9.64
C VAL A 177 5.46 -5.37 8.15
N TYR A 178 6.53 -6.06 7.76
CA TYR A 178 6.90 -6.26 6.37
C TYR A 178 7.35 -7.69 6.14
N PHE A 179 7.10 -8.22 4.94
CA PHE A 179 7.61 -9.55 4.56
C PHE A 179 9.13 -9.54 4.46
N LYS A 180 9.82 -10.43 5.20
CA LYS A 180 11.28 -10.60 5.11
C LYS A 180 11.74 -10.91 3.68
N ASN A 181 10.98 -11.77 3.01
CA ASN A 181 11.10 -11.99 1.58
C ASN A 181 10.18 -10.99 0.87
N ARG A 182 10.76 -9.93 0.33
CA ARG A 182 10.00 -8.86 -0.35
C ARG A 182 9.13 -9.45 -1.45
N ILE A 183 7.84 -9.17 -1.43
CA ILE A 183 6.85 -9.71 -2.36
C ILE A 183 6.79 -8.91 -3.64
N GLY A 184 6.89 -7.60 -3.54
CA GLY A 184 6.78 -6.70 -4.66
C GLY A 184 7.64 -5.47 -4.51
N LYS A 185 7.66 -4.67 -5.55
CA LYS A 185 8.34 -3.37 -5.61
C LYS A 185 7.53 -2.37 -6.41
N GLN A 186 7.90 -1.12 -6.32
CA GLN A 186 7.42 -0.07 -7.20
C GLN A 186 8.17 -0.14 -8.53
N ARG A 187 7.44 -0.26 -9.64
CA ARG A 187 7.98 -0.31 -11.00
C ARG A 187 8.59 1.03 -11.37
N ALA A 188 9.78 1.00 -11.94
CA ALA A 188 10.38 2.18 -12.53
C ALA A 188 9.52 2.73 -13.68
N GLY A 189 9.34 4.05 -13.71
CA GLY A 189 8.53 4.67 -14.76
C GLY A 189 8.34 6.16 -14.58
N PHE A 190 7.56 6.76 -15.48
CA PHE A 190 7.20 8.17 -15.38
C PHE A 190 6.20 8.37 -14.24
N SER A 191 6.57 9.19 -13.24
CA SER A 191 5.75 9.54 -12.09
C SER A 191 4.97 10.83 -12.34
N ASP A 192 3.64 10.79 -12.26
CA ASP A 192 2.78 11.98 -12.33
C ASP A 192 2.98 12.90 -11.10
N ASN A 193 3.48 12.36 -9.99
CA ASN A 193 3.74 13.13 -8.76
C ASN A 193 4.99 14.01 -8.89
N SER A 194 6.08 13.45 -9.43
CA SER A 194 7.36 14.16 -9.59
C SER A 194 7.53 14.79 -10.98
N ASN A 195 6.66 14.44 -11.94
CA ASN A 195 6.76 14.79 -13.35
C ASN A 195 8.12 14.39 -13.97
N ASN A 196 8.67 13.30 -13.53
CA ASN A 196 9.96 12.75 -13.95
C ASN A 196 9.92 11.23 -14.06
N TYR A 197 10.88 10.66 -14.78
CA TYR A 197 11.15 9.23 -14.72
C TYR A 197 11.79 8.91 -13.37
N SER A 198 11.21 7.98 -12.63
CA SER A 198 11.67 7.58 -11.30
C SER A 198 11.89 6.09 -11.25
N ASP A 199 13.01 5.69 -10.65
CA ASP A 199 13.30 4.33 -10.22
C ASP A 199 13.72 4.42 -8.76
N TYR A 200 12.82 3.96 -7.89
CA TYR A 200 13.06 4.02 -6.45
C TYR A 200 13.81 2.79 -5.94
N GLY A 201 13.97 1.74 -6.75
CA GLY A 201 14.64 0.49 -6.38
C GLY A 201 13.97 -0.29 -5.26
N VAL A 202 12.70 -0.01 -4.96
CA VAL A 202 11.99 -0.48 -3.76
C VAL A 202 10.66 -1.12 -4.09
#